data_2251658749b24cca89720803c19f81ff
#
_entry.id   2251658749b24cca89720803c19f81ff
#
_cell.length_a   1.000
_cell.length_b   1.000
_cell.length_c   1.000
_cell.angle_alpha   90.00
_cell.angle_beta   90.00
_cell.angle_gamma   90.00
#
_symmetry.space_group_name_H-M   'P 1'
#
loop_
_entity.id
_entity.type
_entity.pdbx_description
1 polymer ?
#
loop_
_entity_poly.entity_id
_entity_poly.type
_entity_poly.pdbx_seq_one_letter_code
_entity_poly.pdbx_strand_id
1 'polypeptide(L)'
;MARLQSILLFRELEFPLKDIKRILDDPKFDQATALTDQIKLLELRQARLGRLITLARETLETGVTPMKFDVFDKAEQEKYTAEVKEKWGNTIAYQEYQQHEKGGATGTPADLMRHFAKLGKLKHLAPTAPEAQAAIRDLQQFITDHFYTCTPEILAGLGQMYVADDRFRWNIDKAGGEGTADFVAQAIRAYCGN
;
A
#
# COMPACT_ATOMS: atom_id res chain seq x y z
N MET A 1 -37.84 -12.44 -22.35
CA MET A 1 -37.64 -12.54 -20.87
C MET A 1 -36.16 -12.68 -20.52
N ALA A 2 -35.39 -13.60 -21.11
CA ALA A 2 -33.97 -13.83 -20.76
C ALA A 2 -33.08 -12.57 -20.87
N ARG A 3 -33.24 -11.76 -21.93
CA ARG A 3 -32.39 -10.55 -22.15
C ARG A 3 -32.59 -9.48 -21.06
N LEU A 4 -33.85 -9.30 -20.58
CA LEU A 4 -34.12 -8.36 -19.50
C LEU A 4 -33.50 -8.84 -18.18
N GLN A 5 -33.57 -10.12 -17.90
CA GLN A 5 -32.93 -10.72 -16.71
C GLN A 5 -31.41 -10.53 -16.74
N SER A 6 -30.79 -10.73 -17.89
CA SER A 6 -29.36 -10.47 -18.07
C SER A 6 -28.98 -8.99 -17.84
N ILE A 7 -29.78 -8.04 -18.36
CA ILE A 7 -29.57 -6.62 -18.13
C ILE A 7 -29.64 -6.30 -16.63
N LEU A 8 -30.65 -6.82 -15.92
CA LEU A 8 -30.83 -6.59 -14.50
C LEU A 8 -29.68 -7.19 -13.68
N LEU A 9 -29.23 -8.41 -14.03
CA LEU A 9 -28.08 -9.06 -13.39
C LEU A 9 -26.81 -8.21 -13.53
N PHE A 10 -26.46 -7.79 -14.74
CA PHE A 10 -25.26 -6.98 -14.95
C PHE A 10 -25.36 -5.59 -14.31
N ARG A 11 -26.56 -5.02 -14.23
CA ARG A 11 -26.80 -3.77 -13.48
C ARG A 11 -26.59 -3.96 -11.98
N GLU A 12 -27.08 -5.05 -11.42
CA GLU A 12 -26.88 -5.40 -10.01
C GLU A 12 -25.40 -5.59 -9.68
N LEU A 13 -24.64 -6.15 -10.63
CA LEU A 13 -23.18 -6.24 -10.57
C LEU A 13 -22.46 -4.92 -10.88
N GLU A 14 -23.19 -3.81 -10.97
CA GLU A 14 -22.70 -2.46 -11.20
C GLU A 14 -21.97 -2.23 -12.55
N PHE A 15 -22.26 -3.04 -13.56
CA PHE A 15 -21.72 -2.78 -14.91
C PHE A 15 -22.29 -1.49 -15.49
N PRO A 16 -21.46 -0.64 -16.14
CA PRO A 16 -21.94 0.50 -16.91
C PRO A 16 -22.88 0.04 -18.06
N LEU A 17 -23.92 0.79 -18.34
CA LEU A 17 -24.90 0.44 -19.39
C LEU A 17 -24.25 0.21 -20.75
N LYS A 18 -23.16 0.96 -21.06
CA LYS A 18 -22.37 0.80 -22.27
C LYS A 18 -21.76 -0.60 -22.38
N ASP A 19 -21.25 -1.12 -21.28
CA ASP A 19 -20.63 -2.44 -21.24
C ASP A 19 -21.67 -3.55 -21.24
N ILE A 20 -22.80 -3.36 -20.56
CA ILE A 20 -23.95 -4.28 -20.63
C ILE A 20 -24.43 -4.45 -22.08
N LYS A 21 -24.51 -3.35 -22.84
CA LYS A 21 -24.85 -3.41 -24.25
C LYS A 21 -23.84 -4.25 -25.04
N ARG A 22 -22.53 -4.04 -24.83
CA ARG A 22 -21.46 -4.82 -25.49
C ARG A 22 -21.54 -6.31 -25.15
N ILE A 23 -21.74 -6.64 -23.88
CA ILE A 23 -21.87 -8.03 -23.38
C ILE A 23 -23.02 -8.75 -24.09
N LEU A 24 -24.13 -8.05 -24.36
CA LEU A 24 -25.35 -8.64 -24.90
C LEU A 24 -25.42 -8.62 -26.43
N ASP A 25 -24.69 -7.75 -27.09
CA ASP A 25 -24.78 -7.54 -28.53
C ASP A 25 -23.57 -8.11 -29.30
N ASP A 26 -22.42 -8.32 -28.66
CA ASP A 26 -21.22 -8.84 -29.32
C ASP A 26 -20.97 -10.30 -28.94
N PRO A 27 -21.19 -11.27 -29.85
CA PRO A 27 -20.94 -12.69 -29.61
C PRO A 27 -19.47 -13.02 -29.35
N LYS A 28 -18.53 -12.13 -29.68
CA LYS A 28 -17.08 -12.29 -29.47
C LYS A 28 -16.63 -11.67 -28.14
N PHE A 29 -17.55 -11.01 -27.41
CA PHE A 29 -17.21 -10.40 -26.14
C PHE A 29 -16.90 -11.45 -25.09
N ASP A 30 -15.72 -11.35 -24.50
CA ASP A 30 -15.32 -12.27 -23.41
C ASP A 30 -16.02 -11.89 -22.10
N GLN A 31 -17.19 -12.48 -21.92
CA GLN A 31 -18.00 -12.30 -20.71
C GLN A 31 -17.28 -12.80 -19.44
N ALA A 32 -16.47 -13.84 -19.56
CA ALA A 32 -15.77 -14.41 -18.41
C ALA A 32 -14.71 -13.45 -17.88
N THR A 33 -13.92 -12.86 -18.78
CA THR A 33 -12.94 -11.82 -18.41
C THR A 33 -13.63 -10.60 -17.79
N ALA A 34 -14.72 -10.10 -18.39
CA ALA A 34 -15.45 -8.95 -17.85
C ALA A 34 -16.03 -9.21 -16.46
N LEU A 35 -16.56 -10.39 -16.20
CA LEU A 35 -17.05 -10.79 -14.87
C LEU A 35 -15.90 -10.92 -13.86
N THR A 36 -14.77 -11.47 -14.28
CA THR A 36 -13.58 -11.58 -13.41
C THR A 36 -13.07 -10.20 -12.98
N ASP A 37 -13.02 -9.25 -13.90
CA ASP A 37 -12.58 -7.88 -13.58
C ASP A 37 -13.59 -7.15 -12.68
N GLN A 38 -14.89 -7.39 -12.90
CA GLN A 38 -15.93 -6.82 -12.05
C GLN A 38 -15.91 -7.42 -10.64
N ILE A 39 -15.66 -8.72 -10.50
CA ILE A 39 -15.48 -9.38 -9.18
C ILE A 39 -14.33 -8.72 -8.43
N LYS A 40 -13.17 -8.53 -9.06
CA LYS A 40 -12.04 -7.83 -8.44
C LYS A 40 -12.40 -6.42 -7.97
N LEU A 41 -13.16 -5.67 -8.79
CA LEU A 41 -13.61 -4.33 -8.42
C LEU A 41 -14.55 -4.35 -7.22
N LEU A 42 -15.48 -5.31 -7.16
CA LEU A 42 -16.40 -5.46 -6.03
C LEU A 42 -15.68 -5.89 -4.76
N GLU A 43 -14.67 -6.76 -4.85
CA GLU A 43 -13.82 -7.16 -3.72
C GLU A 43 -13.04 -5.97 -3.15
N LEU A 44 -12.49 -5.11 -4.02
CA LEU A 44 -11.82 -3.87 -3.60
C LEU A 44 -12.79 -2.91 -2.88
N ARG A 45 -14.02 -2.78 -3.37
CA ARG A 45 -15.08 -1.99 -2.72
C ARG A 45 -15.49 -2.58 -1.38
N GLN A 46 -15.63 -3.90 -1.31
CA GLN A 46 -15.93 -4.61 -0.06
C GLN A 46 -14.85 -4.36 1.00
N ALA A 47 -13.58 -4.49 0.61
CA ALA A 47 -12.46 -4.19 1.49
C ALA A 47 -12.48 -2.73 1.98
N ARG A 48 -12.81 -1.77 1.09
CA ARG A 48 -12.96 -0.35 1.46
C ARG A 48 -14.11 -0.17 2.46
N LEU A 49 -15.28 -0.75 2.19
CA LEU A 49 -16.42 -0.68 3.11
C LEU A 49 -16.09 -1.28 4.48
N GLY A 50 -15.35 -2.40 4.50
CA GLY A 50 -14.85 -2.99 5.75
C GLY A 50 -14.01 -2.01 6.56
N ARG A 51 -13.06 -1.29 5.91
CA ARG A 51 -12.25 -0.26 6.57
C ARG A 51 -13.09 0.90 7.12
N LEU A 52 -14.08 1.36 6.34
CA LEU A 52 -15.00 2.41 6.78
C LEU A 52 -15.83 2.00 8.01
N ILE A 53 -16.30 0.77 8.03
CA ILE A 53 -17.04 0.21 9.17
C ILE A 53 -16.14 0.15 10.41
N THR A 54 -14.90 -0.30 10.26
CA THR A 54 -13.93 -0.33 11.36
C THR A 54 -13.66 1.06 11.89
N LEU A 55 -13.41 2.02 11.00
CA LEU A 55 -13.20 3.43 11.37
C LEU A 55 -14.41 4.01 12.14
N ALA A 56 -15.62 3.74 11.65
CA ALA A 56 -16.84 4.21 12.31
C ALA A 56 -17.00 3.62 13.71
N ARG A 57 -16.68 2.33 13.89
CA ARG A 57 -16.69 1.68 15.21
C ARG A 57 -15.63 2.27 16.16
N GLU A 58 -14.39 2.43 15.69
CA GLU A 58 -13.31 3.05 16.45
C GLU A 58 -13.68 4.48 16.88
N THR A 59 -14.31 5.26 15.98
CA THR A 59 -14.79 6.63 16.28
C THR A 59 -15.90 6.62 17.33
N LEU A 60 -16.82 5.65 17.25
CA LEU A 60 -17.91 5.50 18.20
C LEU A 60 -17.39 5.15 19.62
N GLU A 61 -16.39 4.27 19.68
CA GLU A 61 -15.81 3.80 20.95
C GLU A 61 -14.91 4.86 21.61
N THR A 62 -14.15 5.61 20.82
CA THR A 62 -13.14 6.55 21.35
C THR A 62 -13.63 7.99 21.42
N GLY A 63 -14.75 8.31 20.76
CA GLY A 63 -15.22 9.70 20.60
C GLY A 63 -14.29 10.60 19.78
N VAL A 64 -13.19 10.06 19.24
CA VAL A 64 -12.21 10.76 18.43
C VAL A 64 -12.16 10.11 17.06
N THR A 65 -12.40 10.88 16.00
CA THR A 65 -12.20 10.38 14.63
C THR A 65 -10.70 10.11 14.45
N PRO A 66 -10.27 8.85 14.32
CA PRO A 66 -8.88 8.58 14.01
C PRO A 66 -8.57 9.23 12.65
N MET A 67 -7.58 10.12 12.59
CA MET A 67 -7.09 10.66 11.31
C MET A 67 -6.36 9.53 10.53
N LYS A 68 -7.12 8.55 10.05
CA LYS A 68 -6.64 7.57 9.07
C LYS A 68 -7.02 8.15 7.71
N PHE A 69 -6.10 8.92 7.11
CA PHE A 69 -6.26 9.51 5.78
C PHE A 69 -6.54 8.49 4.67
N ASP A 70 -6.17 7.23 4.86
CA ASP A 70 -6.37 6.11 3.90
C ASP A 70 -7.84 5.87 3.49
N VAL A 71 -8.78 6.44 4.20
CA VAL A 71 -10.22 6.18 4.01
C VAL A 71 -10.90 7.29 3.23
N PHE A 72 -10.36 8.51 3.23
CA PHE A 72 -11.10 9.70 2.80
C PHE A 72 -10.69 10.26 1.44
N ASP A 73 -9.50 9.97 0.90
CA ASP A 73 -9.07 10.69 -0.30
C ASP A 73 -8.55 9.80 -1.43
N LYS A 74 -9.46 9.52 -2.38
CA LYS A 74 -9.11 8.93 -3.67
C LYS A 74 -8.21 9.87 -4.48
N ALA A 75 -8.41 11.17 -4.34
CA ALA A 75 -7.64 12.19 -5.04
C ALA A 75 -6.22 12.34 -4.47
N GLU A 76 -6.03 12.18 -3.16
CA GLU A 76 -4.70 12.12 -2.54
C GLU A 76 -3.95 10.83 -2.91
N GLN A 77 -4.65 9.70 -2.92
CA GLN A 77 -4.07 8.41 -3.35
C GLN A 77 -3.66 8.45 -4.83
N GLU A 78 -4.48 9.05 -5.70
CA GLU A 78 -4.18 9.25 -7.12
C GLU A 78 -3.02 10.25 -7.31
N LYS A 79 -2.96 11.34 -6.55
CA LYS A 79 -1.81 12.26 -6.52
C LYS A 79 -0.54 11.56 -6.05
N TYR A 80 -0.62 10.79 -4.97
CA TYR A 80 0.53 10.07 -4.43
C TYR A 80 1.05 9.03 -5.42
N THR A 81 0.15 8.27 -6.04
CA THR A 81 0.49 7.31 -7.10
C THR A 81 1.09 8.01 -8.32
N ALA A 82 0.58 9.18 -8.68
CA ALA A 82 1.13 9.99 -9.77
C ALA A 82 2.53 10.55 -9.44
N GLU A 83 2.74 11.08 -8.22
CA GLU A 83 4.05 11.54 -7.74
C GLU A 83 5.10 10.41 -7.71
N VAL A 84 4.71 9.23 -7.22
CA VAL A 84 5.58 8.04 -7.19
C VAL A 84 5.90 7.59 -8.61
N LYS A 85 4.91 7.58 -9.51
CA LYS A 85 5.09 7.24 -10.91
C LYS A 85 5.98 8.26 -11.63
N GLU A 86 5.83 9.53 -11.36
CA GLU A 86 6.66 10.59 -11.94
C GLU A 86 8.12 10.50 -11.48
N LYS A 87 8.34 10.30 -10.18
CA LYS A 87 9.70 10.21 -9.60
C LYS A 87 10.40 8.88 -9.88
N TRP A 88 9.67 7.77 -9.90
CA TRP A 88 10.22 6.41 -9.88
C TRP A 88 9.76 5.51 -11.02
N GLY A 89 8.78 5.94 -11.84
CA GLY A 89 8.10 5.13 -12.87
C GLY A 89 9.03 4.49 -13.91
N ASN A 90 10.20 5.08 -14.13
CA ASN A 90 11.22 4.56 -15.06
C ASN A 90 12.26 3.65 -14.38
N THR A 91 12.13 3.36 -13.08
CA THR A 91 13.06 2.51 -12.35
C THR A 91 12.64 1.04 -12.43
N ILE A 92 13.63 0.15 -12.42
CA ILE A 92 13.42 -1.31 -12.38
C ILE A 92 12.59 -1.68 -11.14
N ALA A 93 12.88 -1.07 -9.98
CA ALA A 93 12.16 -1.28 -8.74
C ALA A 93 10.65 -0.95 -8.85
N TYR A 94 10.26 0.09 -9.59
CA TYR A 94 8.85 0.42 -9.81
C TYR A 94 8.15 -0.61 -10.73
N GLN A 95 8.86 -1.12 -11.73
CA GLN A 95 8.34 -2.16 -12.62
C GLN A 95 8.15 -3.49 -11.87
N GLU A 96 9.10 -3.87 -11.02
CA GLU A 96 9.00 -5.03 -10.13
C GLU A 96 7.83 -4.87 -9.16
N TYR A 97 7.67 -3.71 -8.52
CA TYR A 97 6.52 -3.40 -7.65
C TYR A 97 5.18 -3.62 -8.36
N GLN A 98 5.04 -3.12 -9.61
CA GLN A 98 3.82 -3.33 -10.39
C GLN A 98 3.56 -4.81 -10.74
N GLN A 99 4.62 -5.60 -10.91
CA GLN A 99 4.49 -7.04 -11.16
C GLN A 99 4.07 -7.79 -9.90
N HIS A 100 4.65 -7.44 -8.74
CA HIS A 100 4.26 -8.00 -7.44
C HIS A 100 2.81 -7.65 -7.07
N GLU A 101 2.38 -6.42 -7.33
CA GLU A 101 0.99 -5.99 -7.11
C GLU A 101 -0.02 -6.81 -7.94
N LYS A 102 0.32 -7.10 -9.20
CA LYS A 102 -0.48 -7.97 -10.09
C LYS A 102 -0.43 -9.44 -9.68
N GLY A 103 0.64 -9.89 -9.04
CA GLY A 103 0.86 -11.26 -8.57
C GLY A 103 0.22 -11.56 -7.21
N GLY A 104 -0.43 -10.59 -6.56
CA GLY A 104 -1.02 -10.75 -5.23
C GLY A 104 0.04 -10.63 -4.13
N ALA A 105 0.71 -9.49 -4.03
CA ALA A 105 1.71 -9.20 -2.99
C ALA A 105 1.14 -9.52 -1.60
N THR A 106 1.87 -10.37 -0.85
CA THR A 106 1.45 -10.84 0.48
C THR A 106 1.79 -9.86 1.61
N GLY A 107 2.61 -8.83 1.35
CA GLY A 107 3.01 -7.80 2.32
C GLY A 107 2.05 -6.62 2.32
N THR A 108 1.53 -6.26 3.47
CA THR A 108 0.67 -5.08 3.64
C THR A 108 1.46 -3.89 4.19
N PRO A 109 0.99 -2.63 3.97
CA PRO A 109 1.56 -1.47 4.66
C PRO A 109 1.57 -1.61 6.18
N ALA A 110 0.60 -2.34 6.76
CA ALA A 110 0.57 -2.62 8.19
C ALA A 110 1.72 -3.52 8.65
N ASP A 111 2.14 -4.47 7.81
CA ASP A 111 3.30 -5.32 8.11
C ASP A 111 4.60 -4.51 8.08
N LEU A 112 4.74 -3.60 7.12
CA LEU A 112 5.86 -2.66 7.07
C LEU A 112 5.92 -1.79 8.36
N MET A 113 4.77 -1.29 8.83
CA MET A 113 4.70 -0.52 10.07
C MET A 113 5.13 -1.32 11.30
N ARG A 114 4.95 -2.65 11.32
CA ARG A 114 5.47 -3.51 12.41
C ARG A 114 7.00 -3.52 12.47
N HIS A 115 7.69 -3.44 11.33
CA HIS A 115 9.14 -3.31 11.29
C HIS A 115 9.58 -1.97 11.89
N PHE A 116 8.89 -0.87 11.59
CA PHE A 116 9.17 0.42 12.21
C PHE A 116 8.86 0.42 13.71
N ALA A 117 7.78 -0.22 14.15
CA ALA A 117 7.47 -0.38 15.57
C ALA A 117 8.57 -1.20 16.32
N LYS A 118 9.14 -2.22 15.68
CA LYS A 118 10.28 -2.99 16.20
C LYS A 118 11.53 -2.11 16.32
N LEU A 119 11.84 -1.34 15.27
CA LEU A 119 12.97 -0.40 15.26
C LEU A 119 12.81 0.72 16.30
N GLY A 120 11.59 1.23 16.50
CA GLY A 120 11.29 2.21 17.53
C GLY A 120 11.61 1.74 18.96
N LYS A 121 11.50 0.44 19.25
CA LYS A 121 11.90 -0.13 20.54
C LYS A 121 13.41 -0.16 20.73
N LEU A 122 14.18 -0.09 19.65
CA LEU A 122 15.66 -0.15 19.65
C LEU A 122 16.32 1.22 19.62
N LYS A 123 15.55 2.32 19.54
CA LYS A 123 16.09 3.68 19.41
C LYS A 123 16.93 4.17 20.60
N HIS A 124 16.91 3.44 21.72
CA HIS A 124 17.80 3.68 22.86
C HIS A 124 19.22 3.13 22.63
N LEU A 125 19.42 2.31 21.60
CA LEU A 125 20.72 1.75 21.22
C LEU A 125 21.41 2.66 20.20
N ALA A 126 22.70 2.44 19.99
CA ALA A 126 23.41 3.08 18.87
C ALA A 126 22.85 2.58 17.53
N PRO A 127 22.73 3.45 16.50
CA PRO A 127 22.32 3.02 15.15
C PRO A 127 23.19 1.90 14.56
N THR A 128 24.46 1.81 15.01
CA THR A 128 25.43 0.77 14.60
C THR A 128 25.34 -0.51 15.44
N ALA A 129 24.49 -0.56 16.47
CA ALA A 129 24.38 -1.74 17.33
C ALA A 129 23.94 -2.98 16.53
N PRO A 130 24.44 -4.18 16.85
CA PRO A 130 24.13 -5.41 16.12
C PRO A 130 22.62 -5.66 16.01
N GLU A 131 21.86 -5.36 17.06
CA GLU A 131 20.41 -5.53 17.10
C GLU A 131 19.69 -4.56 16.15
N ALA A 132 20.13 -3.31 16.10
CA ALA A 132 19.61 -2.30 15.17
C ALA A 132 19.92 -2.69 13.74
N GLN A 133 21.15 -3.12 13.45
CA GLN A 133 21.59 -3.56 12.13
C GLN A 133 20.87 -4.85 11.69
N ALA A 134 20.59 -5.78 12.58
CA ALA A 134 19.77 -6.95 12.28
C ALA A 134 18.33 -6.55 11.92
N ALA A 135 17.73 -5.59 12.64
CA ALA A 135 16.39 -5.11 12.34
C ALA A 135 16.30 -4.34 11.01
N ILE A 136 17.37 -3.63 10.60
CA ILE A 136 17.46 -3.00 9.26
C ILE A 136 17.58 -4.06 8.18
N ARG A 137 18.34 -5.13 8.39
CA ARG A 137 18.42 -6.26 7.46
C ARG A 137 17.06 -6.93 7.29
N ASP A 138 16.33 -7.18 8.39
CA ASP A 138 14.99 -7.74 8.36
C ASP A 138 14.03 -6.83 7.56
N LEU A 139 14.12 -5.51 7.72
CA LEU A 139 13.34 -4.53 6.97
C LEU A 139 13.67 -4.59 5.46
N GLN A 140 14.95 -4.61 5.10
CA GLN A 140 15.39 -4.73 3.71
C GLN A 140 14.88 -6.01 3.06
N GLN A 141 15.01 -7.14 3.78
CA GLN A 141 14.55 -8.43 3.30
C GLN A 141 13.03 -8.44 3.12
N PHE A 142 12.27 -7.89 4.08
CA PHE A 142 10.83 -7.77 3.97
C PHE A 142 10.40 -6.96 2.73
N ILE A 143 11.06 -5.84 2.46
CA ILE A 143 10.79 -5.04 1.26
C ILE A 143 11.10 -5.85 0.00
N THR A 144 12.21 -6.59 -0.01
CA THR A 144 12.62 -7.42 -1.15
C THR A 144 11.62 -8.53 -1.42
N ASP A 145 11.12 -9.20 -0.39
CA ASP A 145 10.23 -10.35 -0.53
C ASP A 145 8.80 -9.95 -0.95
N HIS A 146 8.37 -8.74 -0.60
CA HIS A 146 6.96 -8.36 -0.74
C HIS A 146 6.67 -7.20 -1.72
N PHE A 147 7.69 -6.40 -2.08
CA PHE A 147 7.47 -5.21 -2.91
C PHE A 147 8.36 -5.19 -4.15
N TYR A 148 9.68 -5.12 -3.96
CA TYR A 148 10.67 -5.05 -5.03
C TYR A 148 12.08 -5.32 -4.48
N THR A 149 13.01 -5.71 -5.35
CA THR A 149 14.42 -5.94 -4.97
C THR A 149 15.03 -4.67 -4.33
N CYS A 150 15.17 -4.66 -3.01
CA CYS A 150 15.68 -3.54 -2.24
C CYS A 150 17.21 -3.63 -2.12
N THR A 151 17.91 -3.03 -3.09
CA THR A 151 19.38 -2.95 -3.01
C THR A 151 19.83 -1.98 -1.90
N PRO A 152 21.11 -2.06 -1.43
CA PRO A 152 21.63 -1.10 -0.45
C PRO A 152 21.46 0.37 -0.87
N GLU A 153 21.59 0.68 -2.16
CA GLU A 153 21.44 2.01 -2.72
C GLU A 153 19.97 2.48 -2.62
N ILE A 154 19.02 1.60 -2.93
CA ILE A 154 17.59 1.87 -2.79
C ILE A 154 17.24 2.07 -1.32
N LEU A 155 17.74 1.21 -0.43
CA LEU A 155 17.51 1.32 1.01
C LEU A 155 18.06 2.64 1.56
N ALA A 156 19.25 3.07 1.13
CA ALA A 156 19.83 4.36 1.50
C ALA A 156 18.93 5.53 1.06
N GLY A 157 18.40 5.47 -0.17
CA GLY A 157 17.43 6.45 -0.69
C GLY A 157 16.13 6.49 0.13
N LEU A 158 15.60 5.33 0.53
CA LEU A 158 14.43 5.24 1.42
C LEU A 158 14.72 5.88 2.78
N GLY A 159 15.88 5.62 3.38
CA GLY A 159 16.30 6.23 4.65
C GLY A 159 16.32 7.76 4.60
N GLN A 160 16.79 8.33 3.48
CA GLN A 160 16.75 9.78 3.26
C GLN A 160 15.31 10.31 3.14
N MET A 161 14.47 9.62 2.38
CA MET A 161 13.06 9.98 2.17
C MET A 161 12.27 9.95 3.49
N TYR A 162 12.54 8.99 4.39
CA TYR A 162 11.82 8.85 5.66
C TYR A 162 11.96 10.05 6.59
N VAL A 163 13.04 10.83 6.45
CA VAL A 163 13.27 12.05 7.25
C VAL A 163 13.01 13.34 6.46
N ALA A 164 13.05 13.29 5.13
CA ALA A 164 12.85 14.46 4.29
C ALA A 164 11.37 14.76 4.01
N ASP A 165 10.49 13.78 4.08
CA ASP A 165 9.06 13.95 3.85
C ASP A 165 8.29 13.77 5.17
N ASP A 166 7.62 14.82 5.61
CA ASP A 166 6.89 14.88 6.88
C ASP A 166 5.81 13.79 7.00
N ARG A 167 5.23 13.35 5.89
CA ARG A 167 4.21 12.29 5.85
C ARG A 167 4.80 10.94 6.25
N PHE A 168 5.99 10.61 5.72
CA PHE A 168 6.69 9.37 6.10
C PHE A 168 7.19 9.45 7.53
N ARG A 169 7.82 10.56 7.92
CA ARG A 169 8.27 10.81 9.29
C ARG A 169 7.13 10.58 10.28
N TRP A 170 6.00 11.20 10.04
CA TRP A 170 4.83 11.09 10.92
C TRP A 170 4.32 9.65 11.05
N ASN A 171 4.20 8.91 9.93
CA ASN A 171 3.73 7.52 9.94
C ASN A 171 4.68 6.60 10.69
N ILE A 172 6.00 6.77 10.49
CA ILE A 172 7.04 5.97 11.14
C ILE A 172 7.09 6.28 12.64
N ASP A 173 7.06 7.55 13.02
CA ASP A 173 7.05 7.96 14.42
C ASP A 173 5.76 7.55 15.13
N LYS A 174 4.64 7.56 14.43
CA LYS A 174 3.38 7.01 14.97
C LYS A 174 3.47 5.52 15.25
N ALA A 175 4.17 4.75 14.42
CA ALA A 175 4.32 3.31 14.59
C ALA A 175 5.34 2.95 15.69
N GLY A 176 6.47 3.64 15.76
CA GLY A 176 7.59 3.31 16.63
C GLY A 176 7.82 4.28 17.79
N GLY A 177 7.04 5.37 17.87
CA GLY A 177 7.23 6.48 18.80
C GLY A 177 8.13 7.57 18.22
N GLU A 178 7.99 8.79 18.74
CA GLU A 178 8.73 9.99 18.30
C GLU A 178 10.24 9.73 18.17
N GLY A 179 10.84 10.21 17.08
CA GLY A 179 12.26 10.03 16.77
C GLY A 179 12.64 8.70 16.12
N THR A 180 11.65 7.83 15.85
CA THR A 180 11.91 6.54 15.17
C THR A 180 12.37 6.77 13.73
N ALA A 181 11.81 7.71 13.00
CA ALA A 181 12.21 8.01 11.62
C ALA A 181 13.69 8.43 11.54
N ASP A 182 14.13 9.30 12.43
CA ASP A 182 15.53 9.75 12.51
C ASP A 182 16.47 8.60 12.87
N PHE A 183 16.08 7.76 13.84
CA PHE A 183 16.86 6.58 14.22
C PHE A 183 16.99 5.59 13.06
N VAL A 184 15.89 5.30 12.36
CA VAL A 184 15.88 4.39 11.22
C VAL A 184 16.78 4.90 10.10
N ALA A 185 16.71 6.20 9.77
CA ALA A 185 17.56 6.82 8.75
C ALA A 185 19.05 6.71 9.11
N GLN A 186 19.42 6.93 10.38
CA GLN A 186 20.79 6.77 10.85
C GLN A 186 21.25 5.30 10.82
N ALA A 187 20.39 4.36 11.22
CA ALA A 187 20.70 2.94 11.18
C ALA A 187 20.85 2.40 9.76
N ILE A 188 20.00 2.86 8.81
CA ILE A 188 20.14 2.56 7.38
C ILE A 188 21.46 3.10 6.83
N ARG A 189 21.81 4.35 7.17
CA ARG A 189 23.08 4.95 6.73
C ARG A 189 24.26 4.11 7.21
N ALA A 190 24.26 3.69 8.49
CA ALA A 190 25.31 2.84 9.03
C ALA A 190 25.34 1.45 8.37
N TYR A 191 24.19 0.90 8.03
CA TYR A 191 24.05 -0.40 7.35
C TYR A 191 24.59 -0.38 5.94
N CYS A 192 24.30 0.68 5.18
CA CYS A 192 24.73 0.83 3.79
C CYS A 192 26.17 1.34 3.64
N GLY A 193 26.88 1.68 4.72
CA GLY A 193 28.27 2.13 4.69
C GLY A 193 28.46 3.56 4.22
N ASN A 194 27.43 4.40 4.29
CA ASN A 194 27.42 5.82 3.91
C ASN A 194 27.31 6.74 5.12
#